data_cdf5aa65e05d1a08af2f4a2036da2c22
#
_entry.id   cdf5aa65e05d1a08af2f4a2036da2c22
#
_cell.length_a   1.000
_cell.length_b   1.000
_cell.length_c   1.000
_cell.angle_alpha   90.00
_cell.angle_beta   90.00
_cell.angle_gamma   90.00
#
_symmetry.space_group_name_H-M   'P 1'
#
loop_
_entity.id
_entity.type
_entity.pdbx_description
1 polymer ?
#
loop_
_entity_poly.entity_id
_entity_poly.type
_entity_poly.pdbx_seq_one_letter_code
_entity_poly.pdbx_strand_id
1 'polypeptide(L)'
;MIDKCKELAAYARSIRSRIIATILLAVFCAGTVFAAATASYTVTVVDDGQARSVITTRSDANAILEQAKVEIGADDKVDLSAFISGEDSTITIYRAKNVTVSDGEAFSKSIVAAGTVADAVAKSGMTLKQSDVLNFPKDTLLKEGMSISIQIAFPVQITADGKTTAVEVVGGTVEDAIRAAGISMDEDDESTPAKDQPVTDGMEIRVDRVDYQLRTEKETIAFKKLTEKSVSMYTDQRKVVQKGENGEKEVTYKDRYVNGKLVKTTVDSEKVLKAAVNQKSARRHIAPRQQNQAQKWLDTDF
;
A
#
# COMPACT_ATOMS: atom_id res chain seq x y z
N MET A 1 -3.85 -14.53 -7.15
CA MET A 1 -3.18 -13.75 -8.22
C MET A 1 -2.73 -14.61 -9.40
N ILE A 2 -2.17 -15.80 -9.17
CA ILE A 2 -1.71 -16.74 -10.22
C ILE A 2 -2.85 -17.23 -11.12
N ASP A 3 -4.07 -17.40 -10.59
CA ASP A 3 -5.21 -17.89 -11.38
C ASP A 3 -5.79 -16.84 -12.33
N LYS A 4 -5.81 -15.55 -11.95
CA LYS A 4 -6.20 -14.47 -12.87
C LYS A 4 -5.21 -14.28 -14.03
N CYS A 5 -3.92 -14.48 -13.81
CA CYS A 5 -2.93 -14.47 -14.90
C CYS A 5 -3.11 -15.63 -15.87
N LYS A 6 -3.51 -16.81 -15.37
CA LYS A 6 -3.83 -17.98 -16.23
C LYS A 6 -5.11 -17.77 -17.04
N GLU A 7 -6.14 -17.16 -16.44
CA GLU A 7 -7.37 -16.80 -17.15
C GLU A 7 -7.14 -15.74 -18.23
N LEU A 8 -6.33 -14.70 -17.96
CA LEU A 8 -5.96 -13.69 -18.93
C LEU A 8 -5.12 -14.29 -20.08
N ALA A 9 -4.20 -15.21 -19.78
CA ALA A 9 -3.41 -15.90 -20.80
C ALA A 9 -4.28 -16.86 -21.64
N ALA A 10 -5.26 -17.51 -21.03
CA ALA A 10 -6.25 -18.37 -21.72
C ALA A 10 -7.19 -17.54 -22.59
N TYR A 11 -7.63 -16.37 -22.10
CA TYR A 11 -8.46 -15.42 -22.85
C TYR A 11 -7.73 -14.81 -24.04
N ALA A 12 -6.47 -14.37 -23.88
CA ALA A 12 -5.63 -13.89 -24.96
C ALA A 12 -5.36 -14.97 -26.02
N ARG A 13 -5.18 -16.23 -25.59
CA ARG A 13 -5.02 -17.39 -26.49
C ARG A 13 -6.33 -17.69 -27.23
N SER A 14 -7.48 -17.53 -26.59
CA SER A 14 -8.82 -17.73 -27.20
C SER A 14 -9.17 -16.65 -28.22
N ILE A 15 -8.74 -15.38 -28.00
CA ILE A 15 -8.90 -14.29 -28.97
C ILE A 15 -8.03 -14.54 -30.20
N ARG A 16 -6.78 -14.94 -30.06
CA ARG A 16 -5.92 -15.33 -31.17
C ARG A 16 -6.51 -16.49 -31.97
N SER A 17 -7.05 -17.52 -31.30
CA SER A 17 -7.69 -18.64 -31.96
C SER A 17 -9.00 -18.27 -32.65
N ARG A 18 -9.81 -17.35 -32.08
CA ARG A 18 -11.04 -16.86 -32.70
C ARG A 18 -10.78 -15.95 -33.89
N ILE A 19 -9.75 -15.09 -33.85
CA ILE A 19 -9.33 -14.29 -35.00
C ILE A 19 -8.84 -15.22 -36.12
N ILE A 20 -8.04 -16.22 -35.81
CA ILE A 20 -7.58 -17.23 -36.79
C ILE A 20 -8.77 -18.04 -37.34
N ALA A 21 -9.74 -18.44 -36.50
CA ALA A 21 -10.91 -19.18 -36.92
C ALA A 21 -11.86 -18.34 -37.79
N THR A 22 -12.05 -17.06 -37.51
CA THR A 22 -12.86 -16.16 -38.35
C THR A 22 -12.19 -15.87 -39.70
N ILE A 23 -10.86 -15.73 -39.71
CA ILE A 23 -10.10 -15.58 -40.97
C ILE A 23 -10.20 -16.84 -41.82
N LEU A 24 -10.10 -18.04 -41.23
CA LEU A 24 -10.25 -19.31 -41.94
C LEU A 24 -11.67 -19.52 -42.46
N LEU A 25 -12.71 -19.08 -41.75
CA LEU A 25 -14.11 -19.21 -42.18
C LEU A 25 -14.44 -18.26 -43.34
N ALA A 26 -13.87 -17.05 -43.37
CA ALA A 26 -14.03 -16.08 -44.46
C ALA A 26 -13.37 -16.54 -45.78
N VAL A 27 -12.29 -17.28 -45.67
CA VAL A 27 -11.57 -17.85 -46.84
C VAL A 27 -12.34 -18.98 -47.48
N PHE A 28 -13.17 -19.72 -46.73
CA PHE A 28 -13.93 -20.89 -47.26
C PHE A 28 -15.15 -20.51 -48.09
N CYS A 29 -15.62 -19.27 -48.02
CA CYS A 29 -16.83 -18.82 -48.74
C CYS A 29 -16.58 -18.17 -50.10
N ALA A 30 -15.34 -17.97 -50.52
CA ALA A 30 -15.03 -17.31 -51.81
C ALA A 30 -14.32 -18.25 -52.79
N GLY A 31 -15.09 -19.02 -53.46
CA GLY A 31 -14.90 -19.35 -54.91
C GLY A 31 -13.81 -20.29 -55.32
N THR A 32 -14.23 -21.37 -55.84
CA THR A 32 -13.53 -22.24 -56.83
C THR A 32 -12.94 -21.41 -57.96
N VAL A 33 -11.60 -21.34 -58.04
CA VAL A 33 -10.89 -20.92 -59.25
C VAL A 33 -9.95 -22.02 -59.66
N PHE A 34 -10.09 -22.40 -60.95
CA PHE A 34 -9.37 -23.44 -61.70
C PHE A 34 -7.85 -23.23 -61.63
N ALA A 35 -7.11 -24.20 -61.14
CA ALA A 35 -5.66 -24.15 -61.05
C ALA A 35 -5.00 -24.44 -62.43
N ALA A 36 -4.41 -23.45 -63.06
CA ALA A 36 -3.30 -23.66 -63.96
C ALA A 36 -2.06 -23.98 -63.11
N ALA A 37 -1.32 -25.05 -63.47
CA ALA A 37 -0.19 -25.59 -62.70
C ALA A 37 1.07 -24.68 -62.87
N THR A 38 0.99 -23.45 -62.38
CA THR A 38 2.14 -22.62 -62.01
C THR A 38 2.15 -22.63 -60.48
N ALA A 39 3.33 -22.73 -59.86
CA ALA A 39 3.53 -22.71 -58.43
C ALA A 39 3.00 -21.40 -57.84
N SER A 40 1.65 -21.30 -57.74
CA SER A 40 0.99 -20.14 -57.14
C SER A 40 0.61 -20.48 -55.66
N TYR A 41 0.71 -19.52 -54.80
CA TYR A 41 0.38 -19.62 -53.39
C TYR A 41 -0.58 -18.48 -53.00
N THR A 42 -1.20 -18.61 -51.84
CA THR A 42 -2.20 -17.68 -51.36
C THR A 42 -1.61 -16.82 -50.23
N VAL A 43 -1.57 -15.52 -50.44
CA VAL A 43 -1.22 -14.58 -49.36
C VAL A 43 -2.49 -13.88 -48.89
N THR A 44 -2.75 -13.97 -47.59
CA THR A 44 -3.85 -13.22 -46.95
C THR A 44 -3.31 -11.86 -46.53
N VAL A 45 -3.80 -10.80 -47.14
CA VAL A 45 -3.54 -9.40 -46.73
C VAL A 45 -4.63 -8.97 -45.76
N VAL A 46 -4.24 -8.67 -44.53
CA VAL A 46 -5.11 -8.16 -43.49
C VAL A 46 -4.89 -6.67 -43.32
N ASP A 47 -5.80 -5.84 -43.80
CA ASP A 47 -5.73 -4.39 -43.75
C ASP A 47 -6.71 -3.87 -42.70
N ASP A 48 -6.19 -3.33 -41.59
CA ASP A 48 -6.94 -2.83 -40.43
C ASP A 48 -8.03 -3.82 -39.98
N GLY A 49 -7.70 -5.11 -39.99
CA GLY A 49 -8.61 -6.21 -39.63
C GLY A 49 -9.48 -6.75 -40.76
N GLN A 50 -9.42 -6.15 -41.96
CA GLN A 50 -10.12 -6.64 -43.14
C GLN A 50 -9.23 -7.59 -43.92
N ALA A 51 -9.59 -8.87 -43.99
CA ALA A 51 -8.82 -9.90 -44.67
C ALA A 51 -9.18 -9.99 -46.14
N ARG A 52 -8.16 -10.05 -47.03
CA ARG A 52 -8.29 -10.25 -48.46
C ARG A 52 -7.25 -11.27 -48.95
N SER A 53 -7.68 -12.32 -49.58
CA SER A 53 -6.78 -13.32 -50.17
C SER A 53 -6.31 -12.94 -51.59
N VAL A 54 -5.04 -13.08 -51.80
CA VAL A 54 -4.38 -12.81 -53.09
C VAL A 54 -3.65 -14.06 -53.54
N ILE A 55 -4.04 -14.65 -54.67
CA ILE A 55 -3.31 -15.73 -55.30
C ILE A 55 -2.19 -15.13 -56.14
N THR A 56 -0.97 -15.50 -55.87
CA THR A 56 0.20 -14.86 -56.49
C THR A 56 1.32 -15.87 -56.77
N THR A 57 2.21 -15.48 -57.66
CA THR A 57 3.53 -16.13 -57.91
C THR A 57 4.68 -15.21 -57.50
N ARG A 58 4.37 -14.02 -56.95
CA ARG A 58 5.34 -13.00 -56.55
C ARG A 58 5.84 -13.30 -55.14
N SER A 59 7.16 -13.27 -54.96
CA SER A 59 7.83 -13.59 -53.70
C SER A 59 8.12 -12.37 -52.81
N ASP A 60 7.87 -11.15 -53.32
CA ASP A 60 8.10 -9.90 -52.63
C ASP A 60 6.81 -9.34 -52.03
N ALA A 61 6.81 -8.97 -50.75
CA ALA A 61 5.67 -8.48 -50.05
C ALA A 61 5.11 -7.19 -50.65
N ASN A 62 5.95 -6.25 -51.07
CA ASN A 62 5.48 -4.98 -51.67
C ASN A 62 4.78 -5.23 -53.00
N ALA A 63 5.35 -6.13 -53.85
CA ALA A 63 4.71 -6.51 -55.10
C ALA A 63 3.34 -7.22 -54.89
N ILE A 64 3.18 -7.96 -53.81
CA ILE A 64 1.90 -8.60 -53.43
C ILE A 64 0.91 -7.56 -52.97
N LEU A 65 1.33 -6.57 -52.16
CA LEU A 65 0.47 -5.46 -51.70
C LEU A 65 0.02 -4.60 -52.89
N GLU A 66 0.91 -4.32 -53.83
CA GLU A 66 0.56 -3.63 -55.07
C GLU A 66 -0.48 -4.41 -55.89
N GLN A 67 -0.29 -5.76 -56.04
CA GLN A 67 -1.24 -6.65 -56.69
C GLN A 67 -2.60 -6.63 -55.95
N ALA A 68 -2.61 -6.55 -54.63
CA ALA A 68 -3.77 -6.42 -53.80
C ALA A 68 -4.46 -5.04 -53.93
N LYS A 69 -3.83 -4.08 -54.59
CA LYS A 69 -4.23 -2.67 -54.68
C LYS A 69 -4.38 -2.03 -53.31
N VAL A 70 -3.41 -2.30 -52.42
CA VAL A 70 -3.34 -1.76 -51.06
C VAL A 70 -2.20 -0.73 -51.08
N GLU A 71 -2.57 0.54 -50.92
CA GLU A 71 -1.65 1.64 -50.72
C GLU A 71 -1.23 1.74 -49.25
N ILE A 72 0.07 1.86 -48.99
CA ILE A 72 0.61 2.00 -47.66
C ILE A 72 0.96 3.47 -47.42
N GLY A 73 0.36 4.03 -46.36
CA GLY A 73 0.67 5.38 -45.88
C GLY A 73 2.05 5.45 -45.22
N ALA A 74 2.59 6.66 -45.14
CA ALA A 74 3.94 6.87 -44.58
C ALA A 74 4.08 6.46 -43.09
N ASP A 75 3.00 6.54 -42.35
CA ASP A 75 2.92 6.20 -40.90
C ASP A 75 2.27 4.84 -40.63
N ASP A 76 1.85 4.11 -41.68
CA ASP A 76 1.29 2.76 -41.53
C ASP A 76 2.40 1.78 -41.17
N LYS A 77 2.05 0.71 -40.43
CA LYS A 77 2.96 -0.37 -40.06
C LYS A 77 2.58 -1.64 -40.82
N VAL A 78 3.52 -2.16 -41.60
CA VAL A 78 3.37 -3.47 -42.23
C VAL A 78 4.08 -4.51 -41.39
N ASP A 79 3.33 -5.51 -40.95
CA ASP A 79 3.85 -6.65 -40.17
C ASP A 79 4.01 -7.86 -41.13
N LEU A 80 5.25 -8.27 -41.31
CA LEU A 80 5.64 -9.41 -42.10
C LEU A 80 6.03 -10.62 -41.26
N SER A 81 5.75 -10.63 -39.97
CA SER A 81 6.13 -11.72 -39.06
C SER A 81 5.50 -13.08 -39.43
N ALA A 82 4.34 -13.03 -40.07
CA ALA A 82 3.59 -14.19 -40.56
C ALA A 82 3.72 -14.34 -42.11
N PHE A 83 4.60 -13.60 -42.77
CA PHE A 83 4.82 -13.69 -44.18
C PHE A 83 6.01 -14.62 -44.50
N ILE A 84 5.78 -15.60 -45.37
CA ILE A 84 6.82 -16.52 -45.90
C ILE A 84 6.80 -16.41 -47.39
N SER A 85 7.93 -16.00 -47.95
CA SER A 85 8.10 -15.82 -49.39
C SER A 85 7.94 -17.14 -50.15
N GLY A 86 7.01 -17.19 -51.11
CA GLY A 86 6.77 -18.37 -51.92
C GLY A 86 5.88 -19.43 -51.29
N GLU A 87 5.24 -19.12 -50.16
CA GLU A 87 4.33 -20.02 -49.44
C GLU A 87 3.02 -19.32 -49.04
N ASP A 88 2.01 -20.09 -48.71
CA ASP A 88 0.78 -19.58 -48.13
C ASP A 88 1.09 -18.88 -46.79
N SER A 89 0.75 -17.57 -46.71
CA SER A 89 1.20 -16.73 -45.62
C SER A 89 0.29 -15.52 -45.41
N THR A 90 0.62 -14.68 -44.43
CA THR A 90 -0.20 -13.49 -44.08
C THR A 90 0.68 -12.24 -44.00
N ILE A 91 0.19 -11.14 -44.61
CA ILE A 91 0.73 -9.80 -44.42
C ILE A 91 -0.32 -8.99 -43.64
N THR A 92 0.06 -8.41 -42.52
CA THR A 92 -0.84 -7.57 -41.72
C THR A 92 -0.44 -6.10 -41.81
N ILE A 93 -1.42 -5.24 -42.08
CA ILE A 93 -1.24 -3.80 -42.16
C ILE A 93 -2.04 -3.16 -41.03
N TYR A 94 -1.33 -2.42 -40.21
CA TYR A 94 -1.93 -1.56 -39.18
C TYR A 94 -1.95 -0.14 -39.73
N ARG A 95 -3.16 0.42 -39.87
CA ARG A 95 -3.34 1.79 -40.32
C ARG A 95 -2.98 2.79 -39.25
N ALA A 96 -2.32 3.85 -39.62
CA ALA A 96 -1.98 4.92 -38.70
C ALA A 96 -3.22 5.60 -38.12
N LYS A 97 -3.17 5.87 -36.82
CA LYS A 97 -4.22 6.50 -36.03
C LYS A 97 -3.67 7.73 -35.30
N ASN A 98 -4.49 8.75 -35.13
CA ASN A 98 -4.17 9.86 -34.24
C ASN A 98 -4.42 9.43 -32.80
N VAL A 99 -3.38 9.45 -31.98
CA VAL A 99 -3.46 9.07 -30.56
C VAL A 99 -2.73 10.11 -29.71
N THR A 100 -3.15 10.24 -28.47
CA THR A 100 -2.47 11.10 -27.49
C THR A 100 -1.79 10.22 -26.44
N VAL A 101 -0.52 10.49 -26.15
CA VAL A 101 0.25 9.84 -25.09
C VAL A 101 0.57 10.88 -24.03
N SER A 102 0.28 10.58 -22.76
CA SER A 102 0.44 11.49 -21.62
C SER A 102 0.92 10.76 -20.38
N ASP A 103 1.77 11.40 -19.54
CA ASP A 103 2.07 10.95 -18.19
C ASP A 103 1.15 11.55 -17.12
N GLY A 104 0.17 12.34 -17.57
CA GLY A 104 -0.81 12.94 -16.67
C GLY A 104 -0.40 14.29 -16.08
N GLU A 105 0.90 14.65 -16.11
CA GLU A 105 1.42 15.87 -15.47
C GLU A 105 2.20 16.77 -16.45
N ALA A 106 3.38 16.38 -16.84
CA ALA A 106 4.32 17.23 -17.57
C ALA A 106 4.37 16.93 -19.07
N PHE A 107 4.00 15.74 -19.47
CA PHE A 107 4.09 15.27 -20.85
C PHE A 107 2.71 14.96 -21.42
N SER A 108 2.39 15.59 -22.56
CA SER A 108 1.22 15.22 -23.38
C SER A 108 1.56 15.50 -24.85
N LYS A 109 1.47 14.48 -25.68
CA LYS A 109 1.82 14.57 -27.09
C LYS A 109 0.83 13.82 -27.96
N SER A 110 0.23 14.52 -28.90
CA SER A 110 -0.56 13.90 -29.97
C SER A 110 0.37 13.45 -31.09
N ILE A 111 0.23 12.21 -31.49
CA ILE A 111 1.05 11.58 -32.52
C ILE A 111 0.19 10.77 -33.47
N VAL A 112 0.70 10.55 -34.66
CA VAL A 112 0.17 9.58 -35.62
C VAL A 112 0.99 8.30 -35.45
N ALA A 113 0.37 7.18 -35.10
CA ALA A 113 1.05 5.91 -34.88
C ALA A 113 0.21 4.74 -35.39
N ALA A 114 0.86 3.65 -35.75
CA ALA A 114 0.21 2.42 -36.18
C ALA A 114 0.69 1.24 -35.31
N GLY A 115 -0.16 0.21 -35.16
CA GLY A 115 0.14 -0.98 -34.42
C GLY A 115 -0.49 -0.98 -33.02
N THR A 116 0.32 -1.10 -31.98
CA THR A 116 -0.11 -1.29 -30.59
C THR A 116 0.15 -0.06 -29.72
N VAL A 117 -0.41 -0.05 -28.50
CA VAL A 117 -0.14 0.95 -27.47
C VAL A 117 1.38 1.08 -27.21
N ALA A 118 2.11 -0.05 -27.18
CA ALA A 118 3.56 -0.03 -27.05
C ALA A 118 4.26 0.71 -28.20
N ASP A 119 3.79 0.51 -29.44
CA ASP A 119 4.32 1.22 -30.61
C ASP A 119 4.10 2.74 -30.50
N ALA A 120 2.91 3.16 -30.04
CA ALA A 120 2.59 4.57 -29.85
C ALA A 120 3.46 5.21 -28.77
N VAL A 121 3.64 4.53 -27.63
CA VAL A 121 4.50 5.03 -26.54
C VAL A 121 5.93 5.17 -27.00
N ALA A 122 6.48 4.18 -27.70
CA ALA A 122 7.84 4.24 -28.27
C ALA A 122 7.96 5.41 -29.27
N LYS A 123 6.98 5.61 -30.18
CA LYS A 123 6.96 6.70 -31.17
C LYS A 123 6.83 8.08 -30.51
N SER A 124 6.20 8.18 -29.32
CA SER A 124 6.12 9.44 -28.58
C SER A 124 7.47 9.92 -28.05
N GLY A 125 8.45 9.02 -27.93
CA GLY A 125 9.77 9.24 -27.34
C GLY A 125 9.84 8.89 -25.86
N MET A 126 8.79 8.33 -25.27
CA MET A 126 8.81 7.85 -23.89
C MET A 126 9.39 6.44 -23.82
N THR A 127 10.18 6.21 -22.76
CA THR A 127 10.71 4.88 -22.43
C THR A 127 9.95 4.34 -21.21
N LEU A 128 9.31 3.20 -21.37
CA LEU A 128 8.60 2.54 -20.29
C LEU A 128 9.54 1.70 -19.43
N LYS A 129 9.45 1.89 -18.11
CA LYS A 129 10.01 0.96 -17.13
C LYS A 129 9.08 -0.24 -16.94
N GLN A 130 9.57 -1.27 -16.30
CA GLN A 130 8.76 -2.46 -16.00
C GLN A 130 7.64 -2.14 -14.99
N SER A 131 7.90 -1.21 -14.08
CA SER A 131 7.02 -0.80 -12.99
C SER A 131 5.99 0.26 -13.42
N ASP A 132 6.15 0.87 -14.61
CA ASP A 132 5.19 1.85 -15.11
C ASP A 132 3.87 1.18 -15.49
N VAL A 133 2.77 1.88 -15.20
CA VAL A 133 1.41 1.39 -15.45
C VAL A 133 0.76 2.18 -16.57
N LEU A 134 0.22 1.45 -17.54
CA LEU A 134 -0.56 2.00 -18.66
C LEU A 134 -2.06 1.78 -18.40
N ASN A 135 -2.89 2.73 -18.85
CA ASN A 135 -4.35 2.57 -18.80
C ASN A 135 -4.87 1.51 -19.80
N PHE A 136 -4.04 1.07 -20.76
CA PHE A 136 -4.34 -0.03 -21.69
C PHE A 136 -3.19 -1.06 -21.69
N PRO A 137 -3.48 -2.33 -21.94
CA PRO A 137 -2.43 -3.34 -22.19
C PRO A 137 -1.52 -2.93 -23.34
N LYS A 138 -0.22 -3.25 -23.23
CA LYS A 138 0.82 -2.88 -24.23
C LYS A 138 0.54 -3.39 -25.64
N ASP A 139 -0.14 -4.53 -25.75
CA ASP A 139 -0.50 -5.20 -27.01
C ASP A 139 -1.87 -4.78 -27.57
N THR A 140 -2.55 -3.85 -26.93
CA THR A 140 -3.83 -3.31 -27.42
C THR A 140 -3.62 -2.58 -28.73
N LEU A 141 -4.41 -2.90 -29.77
CA LEU A 141 -4.37 -2.19 -31.05
C LEU A 141 -4.88 -0.77 -30.91
N LEU A 142 -4.19 0.15 -31.61
CA LEU A 142 -4.55 1.56 -31.62
C LEU A 142 -5.89 1.81 -32.30
N LYS A 143 -6.62 2.76 -31.74
CA LYS A 143 -7.88 3.28 -32.32
C LYS A 143 -7.76 4.78 -32.49
N GLU A 144 -8.52 5.31 -33.48
CA GLU A 144 -8.56 6.75 -33.71
C GLU A 144 -9.02 7.51 -32.44
N GLY A 145 -8.30 8.56 -32.10
CA GLY A 145 -8.57 9.39 -30.92
C GLY A 145 -8.23 8.74 -29.56
N MET A 146 -7.51 7.62 -29.56
CA MET A 146 -7.15 6.92 -28.31
C MET A 146 -6.25 7.78 -27.43
N SER A 147 -6.61 7.89 -26.13
CA SER A 147 -5.80 8.57 -25.12
C SER A 147 -5.10 7.55 -24.23
N ILE A 148 -3.78 7.48 -24.37
CA ILE A 148 -2.91 6.58 -23.63
C ILE A 148 -2.30 7.35 -22.46
N SER A 149 -2.59 6.92 -21.23
CA SER A 149 -2.05 7.49 -20.02
C SER A 149 -1.04 6.55 -19.38
N ILE A 150 0.08 7.11 -18.96
CA ILE A 150 1.19 6.39 -18.34
C ILE A 150 1.35 6.91 -16.93
N GLN A 151 1.25 6.04 -15.93
CA GLN A 151 1.65 6.34 -14.57
C GLN A 151 3.11 5.93 -14.38
N ILE A 152 3.99 6.91 -14.23
CA ILE A 152 5.42 6.68 -14.08
C ILE A 152 5.71 6.21 -12.66
N ALA A 153 6.40 5.08 -12.56
CA ALA A 153 6.84 4.55 -11.29
C ALA A 153 8.06 5.31 -10.76
N PHE A 154 8.05 5.57 -9.46
CA PHE A 154 9.15 6.21 -8.74
C PHE A 154 9.56 5.37 -7.52
N PRO A 155 10.85 5.44 -7.11
CA PRO A 155 11.34 4.67 -5.97
C PRO A 155 10.93 5.30 -4.64
N VAL A 156 10.57 4.46 -3.68
CA VAL A 156 10.47 4.79 -2.26
C VAL A 156 11.34 3.83 -1.45
N GLN A 157 11.89 4.31 -0.33
CA GLN A 157 12.72 3.50 0.56
C GLN A 157 11.95 3.18 1.83
N ILE A 158 11.87 1.89 2.17
CA ILE A 158 11.12 1.44 3.34
C ILE A 158 12.07 0.73 4.28
N THR A 159 12.19 1.26 5.50
CA THR A 159 13.00 0.68 6.57
C THR A 159 12.08 0.03 7.60
N ALA A 160 12.18 -1.28 7.74
CA ALA A 160 11.46 -2.09 8.73
C ALA A 160 12.40 -3.17 9.28
N ASP A 161 12.28 -3.50 10.56
CA ASP A 161 13.02 -4.58 11.20
C ASP A 161 14.55 -4.49 11.00
N GLY A 162 15.08 -3.25 10.93
CA GLY A 162 16.48 -2.97 10.71
C GLY A 162 16.99 -3.16 9.28
N LYS A 163 16.08 -3.41 8.31
CA LYS A 163 16.40 -3.58 6.89
C LYS A 163 15.73 -2.49 6.06
N THR A 164 16.48 -1.90 5.13
CA THR A 164 15.93 -0.98 4.13
C THR A 164 15.69 -1.71 2.81
N THR A 165 14.51 -1.56 2.26
CA THR A 165 14.08 -2.13 0.97
C THR A 165 13.60 -0.98 0.08
N ALA A 166 14.12 -0.90 -1.14
CA ALA A 166 13.60 0.00 -2.15
C ALA A 166 12.48 -0.69 -2.93
N VAL A 167 11.39 0.01 -3.17
CA VAL A 167 10.26 -0.44 -3.99
C VAL A 167 9.85 0.66 -4.96
N GLU A 168 9.47 0.29 -6.19
CA GLU A 168 8.91 1.22 -7.16
C GLU A 168 7.39 1.19 -7.09
N VAL A 169 6.77 2.36 -6.98
CA VAL A 169 5.32 2.55 -6.91
C VAL A 169 4.87 3.64 -7.88
N VAL A 170 3.65 3.58 -8.35
CA VAL A 170 3.05 4.60 -9.24
C VAL A 170 2.16 5.61 -8.50
N GLY A 171 2.28 5.68 -7.18
CA GLY A 171 1.43 6.48 -6.31
C GLY A 171 0.76 5.62 -5.24
N GLY A 172 -0.30 6.12 -4.65
CA GLY A 172 -1.00 5.48 -3.53
C GLY A 172 -0.58 6.06 -2.19
N THR A 173 -0.84 5.33 -1.11
CA THR A 173 -0.52 5.71 0.25
C THR A 173 0.77 5.05 0.76
N VAL A 174 1.28 5.54 1.88
CA VAL A 174 2.40 4.91 2.61
C VAL A 174 2.09 3.44 2.91
N GLU A 175 0.85 3.12 3.29
CA GLU A 175 0.42 1.74 3.53
C GLU A 175 0.52 0.87 2.27
N ASP A 176 0.12 1.41 1.10
CA ASP A 176 0.22 0.70 -0.17
C ASP A 176 1.67 0.40 -0.54
N ALA A 177 2.58 1.35 -0.32
CA ALA A 177 4.01 1.16 -0.55
C ALA A 177 4.62 0.11 0.39
N ILE A 178 4.27 0.14 1.68
CA ILE A 178 4.70 -0.87 2.67
C ILE A 178 4.24 -2.27 2.24
N ARG A 179 2.98 -2.39 1.80
CA ARG A 179 2.42 -3.65 1.29
C ARG A 179 3.11 -4.11 0.01
N ALA A 180 3.43 -3.18 -0.91
CA ALA A 180 4.18 -3.48 -2.14
C ALA A 180 5.58 -4.01 -1.86
N ALA A 181 6.22 -3.55 -0.77
CA ALA A 181 7.51 -4.08 -0.30
C ALA A 181 7.41 -5.47 0.35
N GLY A 182 6.20 -6.04 0.50
CA GLY A 182 5.97 -7.33 1.16
C GLY A 182 6.04 -7.26 2.68
N ILE A 183 5.96 -6.06 3.27
CA ILE A 183 5.99 -5.84 4.71
C ILE A 183 4.54 -5.83 5.21
N SER A 184 4.20 -6.71 6.15
CA SER A 184 2.93 -6.67 6.85
C SER A 184 3.06 -5.84 8.13
N MET A 185 2.04 -5.06 8.44
CA MET A 185 1.89 -4.32 9.69
C MET A 185 0.67 -4.83 10.43
N ASP A 186 0.72 -4.86 11.75
CA ASP A 186 -0.45 -5.09 12.59
C ASP A 186 -1.15 -3.76 12.96
N GLU A 187 -2.17 -3.86 13.84
CA GLU A 187 -2.97 -2.69 14.23
C GLU A 187 -2.19 -1.69 15.10
N ASP A 188 -1.21 -2.18 15.85
CA ASP A 188 -0.41 -1.40 16.77
C ASP A 188 0.83 -0.80 16.11
N ASP A 189 1.30 -1.38 15.00
CA ASP A 189 2.47 -0.92 14.27
C ASP A 189 2.29 0.51 13.72
N GLU A 190 3.35 1.29 13.81
CA GLU A 190 3.36 2.69 13.37
C GLU A 190 4.26 2.88 12.16
N SER A 191 3.90 3.82 11.29
CA SER A 191 4.78 4.26 10.21
C SER A 191 5.06 5.74 10.28
N THR A 192 6.22 6.12 9.79
CA THR A 192 6.61 7.51 9.59
C THR A 192 7.13 7.65 8.15
N PRO A 193 6.42 8.41 7.28
CA PRO A 193 5.16 9.15 7.49
C PRO A 193 3.96 8.26 7.82
N ALA A 194 2.80 8.90 8.14
CA ALA A 194 1.57 8.19 8.50
C ALA A 194 1.03 7.32 7.36
N LYS A 195 0.33 6.22 7.71
CA LYS A 195 -0.16 5.17 6.77
C LYS A 195 -1.01 5.73 5.62
N ASP A 196 -1.80 6.74 5.89
CA ASP A 196 -2.74 7.37 4.95
C ASP A 196 -2.13 8.48 4.08
N GLN A 197 -0.88 8.85 4.34
CA GLN A 197 -0.22 9.91 3.60
C GLN A 197 0.11 9.46 2.16
N PRO A 198 -0.11 10.31 1.13
CA PRO A 198 0.31 10.01 -0.24
C PRO A 198 1.83 9.84 -0.33
N VAL A 199 2.26 8.85 -1.11
CA VAL A 199 3.69 8.65 -1.39
C VAL A 199 4.17 9.61 -2.47
N THR A 200 5.44 10.02 -2.36
CA THR A 200 6.12 10.87 -3.33
C THR A 200 7.47 10.26 -3.72
N ASP A 201 8.02 10.70 -4.86
CA ASP A 201 9.31 10.22 -5.34
C ASP A 201 10.43 10.44 -4.31
N GLY A 202 11.21 9.40 -4.09
CA GLY A 202 12.32 9.40 -3.13
C GLY A 202 11.90 9.40 -1.66
N MET A 203 10.61 9.20 -1.33
CA MET A 203 10.15 9.18 0.06
C MET A 203 10.83 8.07 0.86
N GLU A 204 11.24 8.41 2.08
CA GLU A 204 11.73 7.47 3.07
C GLU A 204 10.63 7.15 4.08
N ILE A 205 10.30 5.87 4.18
CA ILE A 205 9.25 5.34 5.07
C ILE A 205 9.93 4.47 6.12
N ARG A 206 9.62 4.73 7.39
CA ARG A 206 10.05 3.89 8.50
C ARG A 206 8.84 3.21 9.13
N VAL A 207 8.96 1.91 9.36
CA VAL A 207 8.00 1.10 10.10
C VAL A 207 8.59 0.81 11.48
N ASP A 208 7.85 1.19 12.51
CA ASP A 208 8.17 0.91 13.90
C ASP A 208 7.23 -0.19 14.43
N ARG A 209 7.80 -1.32 14.84
CA ARG A 209 7.06 -2.42 15.45
C ARG A 209 6.65 -2.04 16.86
N VAL A 210 5.36 -2.04 17.14
CA VAL A 210 4.81 -1.70 18.46
C VAL A 210 4.18 -2.92 19.09
N ASP A 211 4.60 -3.24 20.31
CA ASP A 211 4.08 -4.34 21.11
C ASP A 211 3.70 -3.85 22.51
N TYR A 212 2.63 -4.40 23.07
CA TYR A 212 2.16 -4.10 24.42
C TYR A 212 2.22 -5.34 25.29
N GLN A 213 2.88 -5.21 26.46
CA GLN A 213 2.95 -6.28 27.43
C GLN A 213 2.30 -5.84 28.73
N LEU A 214 1.48 -6.72 29.30
CA LEU A 214 0.86 -6.50 30.61
C LEU A 214 1.74 -7.14 31.68
N ARG A 215 2.06 -6.35 32.69
CA ARG A 215 2.88 -6.77 33.85
C ARG A 215 2.14 -6.41 35.12
N THR A 216 1.91 -7.40 35.98
CA THR A 216 1.19 -7.22 37.24
C THR A 216 2.14 -7.28 38.40
N GLU A 217 2.10 -6.28 39.28
CA GLU A 217 2.93 -6.20 40.49
C GLU A 217 2.08 -5.89 41.72
N LYS A 218 2.56 -6.37 42.86
CA LYS A 218 1.92 -6.02 44.15
C LYS A 218 2.64 -4.83 44.76
N GLU A 219 1.87 -3.81 45.10
CA GLU A 219 2.37 -2.60 45.72
C GLU A 219 1.77 -2.39 47.10
N THR A 220 2.58 -1.80 47.98
CA THR A 220 2.15 -1.47 49.33
C THR A 220 1.41 -0.14 49.36
N ILE A 221 0.23 -0.13 49.94
CA ILE A 221 -0.53 1.10 50.26
C ILE A 221 -0.08 1.55 51.64
N ALA A 222 0.70 2.60 51.73
CA ALA A 222 1.12 3.14 53.03
C ALA A 222 -0.05 3.65 53.86
N PHE A 223 -0.10 3.29 55.12
CA PHE A 223 -1.10 3.85 56.04
C PHE A 223 -0.83 5.32 56.35
N LYS A 224 -1.88 6.10 56.59
CA LYS A 224 -1.78 7.50 57.01
C LYS A 224 -1.73 7.60 58.54
N LYS A 225 -0.96 8.55 59.10
CA LYS A 225 -0.93 8.87 60.51
C LYS A 225 -1.95 9.98 60.79
N LEU A 226 -3.02 9.65 61.48
CA LEU A 226 -4.10 10.57 61.86
C LEU A 226 -3.91 10.94 63.33
N THR A 227 -4.12 12.19 63.69
CA THR A 227 -4.11 12.66 65.08
C THR A 227 -5.51 13.14 65.42
N GLU A 228 -6.13 12.49 66.37
CA GLU A 228 -7.44 12.83 66.88
C GLU A 228 -7.29 13.63 68.20
N LYS A 229 -8.20 14.62 68.44
CA LYS A 229 -8.23 15.41 69.66
C LYS A 229 -8.85 14.57 70.76
N SER A 230 -8.16 14.50 71.92
CA SER A 230 -8.68 13.81 73.10
C SER A 230 -8.85 14.79 74.26
N VAL A 231 -9.96 14.72 74.94
CA VAL A 231 -10.26 15.56 76.12
C VAL A 231 -9.69 14.99 77.42
N SER A 232 -9.23 13.75 77.39
CA SER A 232 -8.81 13.03 78.66
C SER A 232 -7.26 12.95 78.82
N MET A 233 -6.46 13.63 77.95
CA MET A 233 -4.98 13.54 77.98
C MET A 233 -4.37 14.93 78.22
N TYR A 234 -3.17 14.99 78.82
CA TYR A 234 -2.38 16.23 78.96
C TYR A 234 -1.78 16.67 77.61
N THR A 235 -1.48 17.97 77.43
CA THR A 235 -1.13 18.57 76.13
C THR A 235 0.15 18.06 75.52
N ASP A 236 1.06 17.53 76.29
CA ASP A 236 2.36 16.95 75.88
C ASP A 236 2.27 15.46 75.62
N GLN A 237 1.18 14.81 75.94
CA GLN A 237 0.99 13.37 75.81
C GLN A 237 0.43 13.03 74.42
N ARG A 238 1.08 12.03 73.80
CA ARG A 238 0.58 11.41 72.56
C ARG A 238 0.47 9.90 72.82
N LYS A 239 -0.66 9.32 72.59
CA LYS A 239 -0.88 7.88 72.69
C LYS A 239 -1.38 7.35 71.38
N VAL A 240 -0.74 6.27 70.86
CA VAL A 240 -1.27 5.53 69.72
C VAL A 240 -2.47 4.72 70.19
N VAL A 241 -3.65 5.04 69.68
CA VAL A 241 -4.91 4.35 70.00
C VAL A 241 -5.23 3.25 68.98
N GLN A 242 -4.70 3.34 67.80
CA GLN A 242 -4.79 2.33 66.75
C GLN A 242 -3.46 2.26 66.03
N LYS A 243 -2.87 1.08 65.92
CA LYS A 243 -1.65 0.82 65.15
C LYS A 243 -1.99 0.87 63.66
N GLY A 244 -1.16 1.52 62.86
CA GLY A 244 -1.28 1.51 61.43
C GLY A 244 -0.79 0.21 60.82
N GLU A 245 -1.45 -0.26 59.80
CA GLU A 245 -1.05 -1.38 58.99
C GLU A 245 -1.09 -0.96 57.52
N ASN A 246 -0.03 -1.32 56.76
CA ASN A 246 -0.03 -1.08 55.33
C ASN A 246 -1.06 -1.99 54.66
N GLY A 247 -1.71 -1.44 53.65
CA GLY A 247 -2.51 -2.18 52.70
C GLY A 247 -1.65 -2.75 51.56
N GLU A 248 -2.30 -3.48 50.70
CA GLU A 248 -1.71 -4.07 49.50
C GLU A 248 -2.65 -3.84 48.32
N LYS A 249 -2.11 -3.38 47.18
CA LYS A 249 -2.81 -3.31 45.90
C LYS A 249 -2.06 -4.08 44.84
N GLU A 250 -2.81 -4.62 43.92
CA GLU A 250 -2.28 -5.19 42.67
C GLU A 250 -2.41 -4.12 41.58
N VAL A 251 -1.31 -3.82 40.91
CA VAL A 251 -1.26 -2.83 39.84
C VAL A 251 -0.85 -3.56 38.58
N THR A 252 -1.68 -3.47 37.53
CA THR A 252 -1.35 -3.96 36.20
C THR A 252 -0.82 -2.80 35.39
N TYR A 253 0.41 -2.96 34.92
CA TYR A 253 1.08 -2.01 34.02
C TYR A 253 0.93 -2.47 32.59
N LYS A 254 0.72 -1.52 31.68
CA LYS A 254 0.80 -1.71 30.25
C LYS A 254 2.12 -1.09 29.77
N ASP A 255 3.06 -1.95 29.44
CA ASP A 255 4.39 -1.59 28.92
C ASP A 255 4.32 -1.55 27.39
N ARG A 256 4.66 -0.39 26.78
CA ARG A 256 4.73 -0.20 25.34
C ARG A 256 6.17 -0.35 24.89
N TYR A 257 6.39 -1.29 23.99
CA TYR A 257 7.67 -1.52 23.32
C TYR A 257 7.63 -1.00 21.90
N VAL A 258 8.71 -0.38 21.45
CA VAL A 258 8.90 0.01 20.05
C VAL A 258 10.21 -0.62 19.57
N ASN A 259 10.14 -1.40 18.52
CA ASN A 259 11.28 -2.16 17.98
C ASN A 259 12.00 -2.95 19.08
N GLY A 260 11.23 -3.59 19.97
CA GLY A 260 11.71 -4.38 21.09
C GLY A 260 12.30 -3.60 22.27
N LYS A 261 12.23 -2.26 22.26
CA LYS A 261 12.70 -1.41 23.36
C LYS A 261 11.50 -0.84 24.13
N LEU A 262 11.52 -0.95 25.46
CA LEU A 262 10.52 -0.31 26.31
C LEU A 262 10.62 1.21 26.20
N VAL A 263 9.53 1.85 25.76
CA VAL A 263 9.46 3.31 25.60
C VAL A 263 8.48 3.98 26.56
N LYS A 264 7.48 3.23 27.06
CA LYS A 264 6.50 3.79 27.96
C LYS A 264 5.86 2.71 28.83
N THR A 265 5.67 3.03 30.11
CA THR A 265 4.88 2.25 31.05
C THR A 265 3.67 3.09 31.51
N THR A 266 2.49 2.55 31.46
CA THR A 266 1.26 3.17 31.96
C THR A 266 0.56 2.21 32.91
N VAL A 267 -0.17 2.75 33.87
CA VAL A 267 -1.06 1.92 34.70
C VAL A 267 -2.31 1.60 33.89
N ASP A 268 -2.56 0.33 33.69
CA ASP A 268 -3.76 -0.17 33.03
C ASP A 268 -4.92 -0.33 34.01
N SER A 269 -4.66 -0.98 35.14
CA SER A 269 -5.66 -1.16 36.19
C SER A 269 -5.04 -1.30 37.57
N GLU A 270 -5.82 -0.95 38.60
CA GLU A 270 -5.44 -1.13 40.00
C GLU A 270 -6.55 -1.85 40.76
N LYS A 271 -6.19 -2.81 41.59
CA LYS A 271 -7.10 -3.55 42.46
C LYS A 271 -6.57 -3.57 43.88
N VAL A 272 -7.31 -3.02 44.80
CA VAL A 272 -6.98 -3.10 46.25
C VAL A 272 -7.24 -4.51 46.74
N LEU A 273 -6.18 -5.21 47.19
CA LEU A 273 -6.27 -6.54 47.81
C LEU A 273 -6.53 -6.45 49.30
N LYS A 274 -5.87 -5.51 49.99
CA LYS A 274 -6.03 -5.22 51.41
C LYS A 274 -6.01 -3.70 51.62
N ALA A 275 -7.03 -3.15 52.23
CA ALA A 275 -7.05 -1.73 52.53
C ALA A 275 -6.05 -1.40 53.69
N ALA A 276 -5.37 -0.25 53.59
CA ALA A 276 -4.50 0.22 54.66
C ALA A 276 -5.32 0.63 55.89
N VAL A 277 -4.87 0.22 57.06
CA VAL A 277 -5.43 0.64 58.33
C VAL A 277 -4.66 1.83 58.86
N ASN A 278 -5.28 3.00 58.93
CA ASN A 278 -4.61 4.21 59.37
C ASN A 278 -4.20 4.16 60.87
N GLN A 279 -3.01 4.63 61.17
CA GLN A 279 -2.59 4.82 62.54
C GLN A 279 -3.36 6.01 63.14
N LYS A 280 -4.01 5.82 64.28
CA LYS A 280 -4.66 6.89 65.01
C LYS A 280 -3.87 7.18 66.29
N SER A 281 -3.53 8.43 66.48
CA SER A 281 -2.89 8.93 67.72
C SER A 281 -3.80 9.97 68.37
N ALA A 282 -4.07 9.77 69.63
CA ALA A 282 -4.79 10.77 70.41
C ALA A 282 -3.83 11.84 70.96
N ARG A 283 -4.20 13.12 70.83
CA ARG A 283 -3.48 14.26 71.40
C ARG A 283 -4.51 15.21 72.04
N ARG A 284 -4.22 15.69 73.25
CA ARG A 284 -5.09 16.67 73.93
C ARG A 284 -5.00 18.03 73.25
N HIS A 285 -6.13 18.73 73.20
CA HIS A 285 -6.21 20.09 72.65
C HIS A 285 -6.72 21.10 73.71
N ILE A 286 -6.56 20.83 74.99
CA ILE A 286 -6.89 21.76 76.01
C ILE A 286 -5.62 22.36 76.61
N ALA A 287 -5.50 23.70 76.65
CA ALA A 287 -4.41 24.42 77.28
C ALA A 287 -4.40 24.03 78.80
N PRO A 288 -3.22 23.99 79.46
CA PRO A 288 -3.16 23.75 80.87
C PRO A 288 -3.98 24.81 81.55
N ARG A 289 -4.92 24.36 82.41
CA ARG A 289 -5.66 25.22 83.29
C ARG A 289 -4.64 25.93 84.17
N GLN A 290 -4.57 27.26 84.11
CA GLN A 290 -3.75 28.01 85.02
C GLN A 290 -4.09 27.65 86.44
N GLN A 291 -3.29 26.83 87.05
CA GLN A 291 -3.28 26.56 88.49
C GLN A 291 -2.45 27.67 89.17
N ASN A 292 -2.87 28.86 89.09
CA ASN A 292 -2.23 29.93 89.86
C ASN A 292 -3.22 31.07 90.05
N GLN A 293 -4.24 30.91 90.94
CA GLN A 293 -4.81 32.04 91.64
C GLN A 293 -5.44 31.65 93.02
N ALA A 294 -5.18 30.44 93.46
CA ALA A 294 -5.75 30.04 94.81
C ALA A 294 -4.69 30.05 95.92
N GLN A 295 -3.43 30.30 95.67
CA GLN A 295 -2.33 30.29 96.66
C GLN A 295 -1.95 31.67 97.12
N LYS A 296 -2.55 32.75 96.58
CA LYS A 296 -2.16 34.17 96.90
C LYS A 296 -3.06 34.85 97.90
N TRP A 297 -3.99 34.15 98.53
CA TRP A 297 -4.92 34.70 99.56
C TRP A 297 -4.69 34.18 100.93
N LEU A 298 -3.61 33.46 101.20
CA LEU A 298 -3.31 32.92 102.54
C LEU A 298 -2.07 33.53 103.26
N ASP A 299 -1.36 34.48 102.64
CA ASP A 299 -0.15 35.06 103.20
C ASP A 299 -0.20 36.57 103.37
N THR A 300 -1.37 37.09 103.56
CA THR A 300 -1.52 38.52 104.04
C THR A 300 -2.55 38.56 105.22
N ASP A 301 -2.08 38.11 106.37
CA ASP A 301 -2.47 38.56 107.72
C ASP A 301 -1.54 37.93 108.72
N PHE A 302 -0.42 38.61 109.07
CA PHE A 302 0.11 38.89 110.36
C PHE A 302 1.23 39.90 110.25
#